data_d7e0e1b80c411263adf5c1a27790a0c5
#
_entry.id   d7e0e1b80c411263adf5c1a27790a0c5
#
_cell.length_a   1.000
_cell.length_b   1.000
_cell.length_c   1.000
_cell.angle_alpha   90.00
_cell.angle_beta   90.00
_cell.angle_gamma   90.00
#
_symmetry.space_group_name_H-M   'P 1'
#
loop_
_entity.id
_entity.type
_entity.pdbx_description
1 polymer ?
#
loop_
_entity_poly.entity_id
_entity_poly.type
_entity_poly.pdbx_seq_one_letter_code
_entity_poly.pdbx_strand_id
1 'polypeptide(L)'
;MAGALGSILLLAGMLAAVPAAAENAGEANSGKVDPPLETVKAFGDDFRLVGIGVSAEGRVFATAPSSPVRSRFSMVEVDPETGVVTPYPDAAWNNFSEQRDGKSEWVSVQALWVDKADHLWALASSLPKVDQERLPPKLVKFDLSNNHVIRQYDFKGVVSAKDSLNDVRIDTVHGYAYLTNAGNKGSLVVLDLTTGNARQVLVGDRSTFADPKQHLMFGEEIALRRDGSVTAVQADGIALSPDARWLYYRPLTDHNYWRVATSVLRDARLSDAELAKKVEYLGSSVLSGGLIMDGNGTLYGGDLEHRTVVSLTLTSENKLRSKVFVSDPTKLSWADGFAISGGYLYIADSHLWEVAFKNNLPRSGSFTIFKVKLPSGDR
;
A
#
# COMPACT_ATOMS: atom_id res chain seq x y z
N MET A 1 -84.90 20.84 -1.35
CA MET A 1 -84.86 21.91 -2.38
C MET A 1 -83.42 22.09 -2.78
N ALA A 2 -83.15 22.04 -4.12
CA ALA A 2 -81.91 22.40 -4.85
C ALA A 2 -80.60 21.84 -4.30
N GLY A 3 -79.86 20.96 -4.88
CA GLY A 3 -79.57 20.70 -6.31
C GLY A 3 -78.38 21.52 -6.73
N ALA A 4 -77.12 20.99 -6.60
CA ALA A 4 -75.96 21.55 -7.31
C ALA A 4 -75.07 20.39 -7.78
N LEU A 5 -75.06 20.17 -9.10
CA LEU A 5 -74.13 19.35 -9.81
C LEU A 5 -72.74 20.03 -9.79
N GLY A 6 -71.73 19.36 -9.36
CA GLY A 6 -70.31 19.75 -9.48
C GLY A 6 -69.58 18.93 -10.52
N SER A 7 -69.09 19.58 -11.55
CA SER A 7 -68.39 19.01 -12.71
C SER A 7 -67.07 18.40 -12.30
N ILE A 8 -66.80 17.16 -12.76
CA ILE A 8 -65.50 16.48 -12.65
C ILE A 8 -64.60 16.99 -13.79
N LEU A 9 -63.51 17.70 -13.44
CA LEU A 9 -62.43 17.99 -14.34
C LEU A 9 -61.44 16.82 -14.34
N LEU A 10 -61.32 16.14 -15.48
CA LEU A 10 -60.22 15.20 -15.72
C LEU A 10 -58.95 15.99 -16.01
N LEU A 11 -57.99 15.92 -15.09
CA LEU A 11 -56.60 16.33 -15.38
C LEU A 11 -55.86 15.13 -15.95
N ALA A 12 -55.49 15.19 -17.23
CA ALA A 12 -54.58 14.28 -17.87
C ALA A 12 -53.17 14.59 -17.39
N GLY A 13 -52.61 13.72 -16.52
CA GLY A 13 -51.23 13.79 -16.11
C GLY A 13 -50.31 13.24 -17.20
N MET A 14 -49.49 14.12 -17.80
CA MET A 14 -48.36 13.71 -18.59
C MET A 14 -47.31 13.04 -17.68
N LEU A 15 -47.15 11.73 -17.80
CA LEU A 15 -45.96 11.03 -17.27
C LEU A 15 -44.77 11.44 -18.13
N ALA A 16 -43.88 12.23 -17.56
CA ALA A 16 -42.55 12.41 -18.09
C ALA A 16 -41.75 11.11 -17.87
N ALA A 17 -41.33 10.45 -18.95
CA ALA A 17 -40.43 9.32 -18.90
C ALA A 17 -39.07 9.79 -18.40
N VAL A 18 -38.65 9.27 -17.27
CA VAL A 18 -37.27 9.34 -16.77
C VAL A 18 -36.42 8.38 -17.62
N PRO A 19 -35.35 8.84 -18.26
CA PRO A 19 -34.46 7.91 -18.95
C PRO A 19 -33.80 6.96 -17.93
N ALA A 20 -33.99 5.67 -18.12
CA ALA A 20 -33.29 4.64 -17.39
C ALA A 20 -31.78 4.81 -17.58
N ALA A 21 -31.05 5.04 -16.49
CA ALA A 21 -29.60 4.93 -16.47
C ALA A 21 -29.26 3.50 -16.90
N ALA A 22 -28.48 3.37 -17.97
CA ALA A 22 -27.98 2.09 -18.43
C ALA A 22 -27.11 1.48 -17.33
N GLU A 23 -27.60 0.43 -16.71
CA GLU A 23 -26.81 -0.52 -15.94
C GLU A 23 -25.77 -1.14 -16.87
N ASN A 24 -24.52 -0.68 -16.75
CA ASN A 24 -23.40 -1.49 -17.17
C ASN A 24 -23.19 -2.58 -16.09
N ALA A 25 -24.05 -3.57 -16.10
CA ALA A 25 -23.77 -4.85 -15.49
C ALA A 25 -22.62 -5.47 -16.28
N GLY A 26 -21.41 -5.32 -15.75
CA GLY A 26 -20.26 -6.06 -16.23
C GLY A 26 -20.59 -7.54 -16.11
N GLU A 27 -20.60 -8.23 -17.26
CA GLU A 27 -20.72 -9.69 -17.31
C GLU A 27 -19.68 -10.30 -16.34
N ALA A 28 -20.16 -11.02 -15.36
CA ALA A 28 -19.35 -11.88 -14.51
C ALA A 28 -18.70 -12.94 -15.41
N ASN A 29 -17.45 -12.70 -15.81
CA ASN A 29 -16.67 -13.62 -16.63
C ASN A 29 -16.30 -14.82 -15.76
N SER A 30 -17.12 -15.86 -15.81
CA SER A 30 -16.89 -17.11 -15.12
C SER A 30 -15.69 -17.85 -15.74
N GLY A 31 -14.57 -17.89 -15.06
CA GLY A 31 -13.70 -19.02 -15.10
C GLY A 31 -12.37 -18.96 -15.85
N LYS A 32 -11.88 -17.82 -16.33
CA LYS A 32 -10.51 -17.76 -16.84
C LYS A 32 -9.75 -16.62 -16.16
N VAL A 33 -8.87 -16.99 -15.21
CA VAL A 33 -7.86 -16.09 -14.65
C VAL A 33 -6.83 -15.83 -15.75
N ASP A 34 -6.87 -14.65 -16.35
CA ASP A 34 -5.91 -14.27 -17.40
C ASP A 34 -5.40 -12.85 -17.07
N PRO A 35 -4.15 -12.70 -16.73
CA PRO A 35 -3.06 -13.68 -16.67
C PRO A 35 -3.09 -14.55 -15.39
N PRO A 36 -2.57 -15.80 -15.42
CA PRO A 36 -2.62 -16.71 -14.30
C PRO A 36 -1.72 -16.24 -13.15
N LEU A 37 -2.21 -16.35 -11.91
CA LEU A 37 -1.41 -16.17 -10.69
C LEU A 37 -0.57 -17.42 -10.43
N GLU A 38 0.75 -17.23 -10.41
CA GLU A 38 1.72 -18.25 -10.04
C GLU A 38 2.11 -18.07 -8.56
N THR A 39 2.10 -19.16 -7.79
CA THR A 39 2.56 -19.15 -6.40
C THR A 39 4.10 -19.23 -6.38
N VAL A 40 4.73 -18.25 -5.74
CA VAL A 40 6.18 -18.26 -5.47
C VAL A 40 6.44 -18.93 -4.12
N LYS A 41 5.73 -18.50 -3.07
CA LYS A 41 5.88 -19.05 -1.72
C LYS A 41 4.62 -18.84 -0.90
N ALA A 42 4.18 -19.90 -0.23
CA ALA A 42 3.15 -19.84 0.80
C ALA A 42 3.80 -20.00 2.19
N PHE A 43 3.36 -19.15 3.14
CA PHE A 43 3.83 -19.15 4.53
C PHE A 43 2.69 -19.52 5.48
N GLY A 44 3.06 -20.12 6.62
CA GLY A 44 2.15 -20.36 7.74
C GLY A 44 1.97 -19.13 8.65
N ASP A 45 1.33 -19.33 9.79
CA ASP A 45 1.09 -18.30 10.81
C ASP A 45 2.37 -17.78 11.48
N ASP A 46 3.44 -18.50 11.34
CA ASP A 46 4.76 -18.15 11.86
C ASP A 46 5.47 -17.06 11.04
N PHE A 47 4.95 -16.74 9.84
CA PHE A 47 5.43 -15.64 9.01
C PHE A 47 4.26 -14.90 8.32
N ARG A 48 3.76 -13.85 8.96
CA ARG A 48 2.64 -13.03 8.47
C ARG A 48 3.14 -12.00 7.46
N LEU A 49 3.20 -12.43 6.21
CA LEU A 49 3.69 -11.65 5.07
C LEU A 49 2.96 -10.32 4.92
N VAL A 50 3.73 -9.23 4.70
CA VAL A 50 3.20 -7.91 4.31
C VAL A 50 4.01 -7.31 3.17
N GLY A 51 5.32 -7.07 3.36
CA GLY A 51 6.17 -6.42 2.37
C GLY A 51 6.91 -7.42 1.49
N ILE A 52 7.23 -6.98 0.27
CA ILE A 52 8.01 -7.75 -0.70
C ILE A 52 9.01 -6.84 -1.43
N GLY A 53 10.18 -7.38 -1.74
CA GLY A 53 11.16 -6.78 -2.63
C GLY A 53 11.77 -7.86 -3.52
N VAL A 54 12.03 -7.54 -4.78
CA VAL A 54 12.65 -8.48 -5.71
C VAL A 54 13.80 -7.80 -6.44
N SER A 55 14.99 -8.43 -6.43
CA SER A 55 16.17 -7.89 -7.08
C SER A 55 16.10 -8.06 -8.59
N ALA A 56 16.99 -7.40 -9.31
CA ALA A 56 17.13 -7.54 -10.77
C ALA A 56 17.50 -8.98 -11.17
N GLU A 57 18.23 -9.69 -10.30
CA GLU A 57 18.64 -11.10 -10.48
C GLU A 57 17.55 -12.10 -10.02
N GLY A 58 16.40 -11.62 -9.55
CA GLY A 58 15.28 -12.47 -9.14
C GLY A 58 15.35 -12.96 -7.69
N ARG A 59 16.25 -12.45 -6.83
CA ARG A 59 16.21 -12.71 -5.39
C ARG A 59 14.95 -12.12 -4.78
N VAL A 60 14.23 -12.91 -3.98
CA VAL A 60 12.94 -12.52 -3.41
C VAL A 60 13.09 -12.31 -1.91
N PHE A 61 12.72 -11.12 -1.43
CA PHE A 61 12.74 -10.74 -0.02
C PHE A 61 11.33 -10.50 0.48
N ALA A 62 11.05 -10.91 1.71
CA ALA A 62 9.74 -10.77 2.31
C ALA A 62 9.84 -10.27 3.75
N THR A 63 8.81 -9.53 4.19
CA THR A 63 8.71 -9.03 5.56
C THR A 63 7.46 -9.51 6.27
N ALA A 64 7.58 -9.63 7.59
CA ALA A 64 6.48 -9.91 8.48
C ALA A 64 6.57 -8.95 9.69
N PRO A 65 5.82 -7.83 9.69
CA PRO A 65 5.80 -6.87 10.78
C PRO A 65 5.29 -7.50 12.08
N SER A 66 5.85 -7.07 13.20
CA SER A 66 5.53 -7.59 14.53
C SER A 66 4.27 -6.93 15.10
N SER A 67 3.10 -7.10 14.46
CA SER A 67 1.83 -6.59 14.99
C SER A 67 0.65 -7.39 14.43
N PRO A 68 -0.30 -7.86 15.23
CA PRO A 68 -0.32 -7.91 16.70
C PRO A 68 0.51 -9.05 17.29
N VAL A 69 1.00 -9.98 16.47
CA VAL A 69 1.80 -11.14 16.87
C VAL A 69 3.14 -11.10 16.15
N ARG A 70 4.20 -11.39 16.87
CA ARG A 70 5.55 -11.44 16.30
C ARG A 70 5.72 -12.72 15.49
N SER A 71 6.12 -12.58 14.24
CA SER A 71 6.58 -13.69 13.40
C SER A 71 7.95 -14.20 13.87
N ARG A 72 8.29 -15.42 13.49
CA ARG A 72 9.60 -16.00 13.81
C ARG A 72 10.76 -15.15 13.30
N PHE A 73 10.60 -14.58 12.10
CA PHE A 73 11.53 -13.64 11.49
C PHE A 73 10.77 -12.39 11.06
N SER A 74 11.39 -11.21 11.15
CA SER A 74 10.84 -9.97 10.63
C SER A 74 11.12 -9.78 9.13
N MET A 75 12.20 -10.39 8.64
CA MET A 75 12.62 -10.30 7.25
C MET A 75 13.37 -11.56 6.82
N VAL A 76 13.04 -12.05 5.64
CA VAL A 76 13.61 -13.26 5.06
C VAL A 76 13.95 -13.08 3.58
N GLU A 77 14.85 -13.91 3.09
CA GLU A 77 15.03 -14.20 1.66
C GLU A 77 14.37 -15.54 1.36
N VAL A 78 13.70 -15.61 0.22
CA VAL A 78 13.03 -16.80 -0.30
C VAL A 78 13.72 -17.22 -1.58
N ASP A 79 14.17 -18.44 -1.64
CA ASP A 79 14.61 -19.07 -2.89
C ASP A 79 13.35 -19.42 -3.71
N PRO A 80 13.12 -18.81 -4.87
CA PRO A 80 11.89 -19.02 -5.63
C PRO A 80 11.82 -20.39 -6.32
N GLU A 81 12.94 -21.12 -6.45
CA GLU A 81 12.98 -22.45 -7.09
C GLU A 81 12.73 -23.55 -6.07
N THR A 82 13.37 -23.46 -4.90
CA THR A 82 13.28 -24.49 -3.86
C THR A 82 12.26 -24.18 -2.77
N GLY A 83 11.84 -22.93 -2.66
CA GLY A 83 10.96 -22.45 -1.59
C GLY A 83 11.65 -22.38 -0.22
N VAL A 84 12.98 -22.52 -0.16
CA VAL A 84 13.76 -22.39 1.08
C VAL A 84 13.70 -20.95 1.57
N VAL A 85 13.51 -20.76 2.88
CA VAL A 85 13.41 -19.48 3.56
C VAL A 85 14.58 -19.29 4.50
N THR A 86 15.34 -18.22 4.33
CA THR A 86 16.48 -17.86 5.18
C THR A 86 16.29 -16.49 5.82
N PRO A 87 16.63 -16.29 7.11
CA PRO A 87 16.55 -14.96 7.73
C PRO A 87 17.53 -13.99 7.05
N TYR A 88 17.05 -12.77 6.74
CA TYR A 88 17.84 -11.77 6.04
C TYR A 88 18.14 -10.55 6.93
N PRO A 89 19.36 -9.96 6.90
CA PRO A 89 20.55 -10.44 6.20
C PRO A 89 21.13 -11.71 6.82
N ASP A 90 20.79 -12.01 8.07
CA ASP A 90 21.20 -13.17 8.85
C ASP A 90 20.27 -13.41 10.04
N ALA A 91 20.56 -14.49 10.82
CA ALA A 91 19.80 -14.83 12.01
C ALA A 91 20.00 -13.82 13.16
N ALA A 92 21.15 -13.16 13.24
CA ALA A 92 21.43 -12.20 14.32
C ALA A 92 20.55 -10.94 14.17
N TRP A 93 20.35 -10.45 12.96
CA TRP A 93 19.43 -9.34 12.68
C TRP A 93 17.98 -9.67 13.03
N ASN A 94 17.58 -10.94 12.94
CA ASN A 94 16.23 -11.39 13.24
C ASN A 94 16.03 -11.80 14.72
N ASN A 95 17.07 -11.68 15.55
CA ASN A 95 17.05 -12.09 16.96
C ASN A 95 16.93 -10.89 17.92
N PHE A 96 15.99 -9.98 17.65
CA PHE A 96 15.74 -8.84 18.53
C PHE A 96 15.22 -9.28 19.89
N SER A 97 15.73 -8.66 20.95
CA SER A 97 15.17 -8.72 22.30
C SER A 97 15.10 -7.31 22.90
N GLU A 98 14.22 -7.12 23.88
CA GLU A 98 14.00 -5.83 24.55
C GLU A 98 15.26 -5.30 25.28
N GLN A 99 16.22 -6.16 25.56
CA GLN A 99 17.51 -5.79 26.19
C GLN A 99 18.51 -5.21 25.18
N ARG A 100 18.19 -5.21 23.89
CA ARG A 100 19.05 -4.73 22.81
C ARG A 100 18.65 -3.34 22.35
N ASP A 101 19.59 -2.61 21.76
CA ASP A 101 19.35 -1.25 21.27
C ASP A 101 18.66 -1.17 19.90
N GLY A 102 18.40 -2.32 19.28
CA GLY A 102 17.70 -2.42 17.98
C GLY A 102 18.43 -1.83 16.79
N LYS A 103 19.70 -1.42 16.94
CA LYS A 103 20.45 -0.79 15.83
C LYS A 103 20.81 -1.79 14.76
N SER A 104 21.27 -2.97 15.15
CA SER A 104 21.68 -4.06 14.26
C SER A 104 20.73 -5.24 14.33
N GLU A 105 19.47 -5.01 14.67
CA GLU A 105 18.41 -6.02 14.68
C GLU A 105 17.12 -5.46 14.09
N TRP A 106 16.31 -6.37 13.55
CA TRP A 106 14.96 -6.09 13.10
C TRP A 106 13.98 -6.10 14.27
N VAL A 107 13.46 -4.93 14.62
CA VAL A 107 12.35 -4.81 15.58
C VAL A 107 11.03 -5.20 14.92
N SER A 108 10.77 -4.61 13.76
CA SER A 108 9.59 -4.88 12.94
C SER A 108 9.85 -4.30 11.54
N VAL A 109 9.96 -5.13 10.52
CA VAL A 109 10.18 -4.64 9.14
C VAL A 109 8.83 -4.57 8.43
N GLN A 110 8.48 -3.36 7.97
CA GLN A 110 7.18 -3.08 7.35
C GLN A 110 7.26 -3.18 5.84
N ALA A 111 8.19 -2.49 5.20
CA ALA A 111 8.24 -2.37 3.75
C ALA A 111 9.65 -2.61 3.21
N LEU A 112 9.71 -3.02 1.95
CA LEU A 112 10.93 -3.21 1.17
C LEU A 112 10.86 -2.42 -0.13
N TRP A 113 12.03 -2.02 -0.59
CA TRP A 113 12.23 -1.52 -1.94
C TRP A 113 13.58 -2.00 -2.47
N VAL A 114 13.64 -2.44 -3.72
CA VAL A 114 14.91 -2.68 -4.42
C VAL A 114 15.08 -1.59 -5.49
N ASP A 115 16.20 -0.89 -5.43
CA ASP A 115 16.48 0.18 -6.38
C ASP A 115 17.15 -0.34 -7.67
N LYS A 116 17.24 0.52 -8.69
CA LYS A 116 17.82 0.15 -10.00
C LYS A 116 19.31 -0.21 -9.96
N ALA A 117 20.00 0.10 -8.87
CA ALA A 117 21.39 -0.28 -8.65
C ALA A 117 21.51 -1.57 -7.81
N ASP A 118 20.39 -2.29 -7.67
CA ASP A 118 20.27 -3.55 -6.94
C ASP A 118 20.67 -3.42 -5.46
N HIS A 119 20.29 -2.29 -4.84
CA HIS A 119 20.35 -2.14 -3.39
C HIS A 119 18.98 -2.42 -2.79
N LEU A 120 18.97 -3.17 -1.71
CA LEU A 120 17.75 -3.42 -0.92
C LEU A 120 17.61 -2.38 0.17
N TRP A 121 16.44 -1.79 0.26
CA TRP A 121 16.05 -0.84 1.29
C TRP A 121 14.94 -1.45 2.14
N ALA A 122 15.18 -1.53 3.45
CA ALA A 122 14.25 -2.10 4.41
C ALA A 122 13.80 -1.05 5.41
N LEU A 123 12.50 -0.77 5.43
CA LEU A 123 11.88 0.13 6.40
C LEU A 123 11.45 -0.66 7.62
N ALA A 124 12.18 -0.50 8.72
CA ALA A 124 11.79 -1.02 10.01
C ALA A 124 10.97 0.03 10.75
N SER A 125 9.70 -0.25 10.98
CA SER A 125 8.83 0.59 11.78
C SER A 125 9.03 0.34 13.28
N SER A 126 8.65 1.31 14.12
CA SER A 126 8.69 1.12 15.56
C SER A 126 7.53 0.24 16.04
N LEU A 127 7.77 -0.59 17.06
CA LEU A 127 6.70 -1.35 17.70
C LEU A 127 5.79 -0.45 18.55
N PRO A 128 4.48 -0.73 18.62
CA PRO A 128 3.53 0.04 19.40
C PRO A 128 3.75 0.02 20.92
N LYS A 129 4.45 -0.98 21.46
CA LYS A 129 4.67 -1.20 22.89
C LYS A 129 5.97 -1.92 23.16
N VAL A 130 7.00 -1.20 23.45
CA VAL A 130 8.03 -1.64 24.36
C VAL A 130 8.14 -0.51 25.37
N ASP A 131 8.26 -0.80 26.65
CA ASP A 131 8.20 0.16 27.74
C ASP A 131 8.78 1.54 27.40
N GLN A 132 7.86 2.50 27.29
CA GLN A 132 8.04 3.97 27.31
C GLN A 132 9.01 4.62 26.32
N GLU A 133 10.06 3.96 25.84
CA GLU A 133 10.91 4.47 24.75
C GLU A 133 10.83 3.53 23.54
N ARG A 134 9.97 3.90 22.59
CA ARG A 134 9.97 3.23 21.28
C ARG A 134 11.31 3.45 20.61
N LEU A 135 11.92 2.36 20.16
CA LEU A 135 13.02 2.46 19.21
C LEU A 135 12.53 3.22 17.97
N PRO A 136 13.25 4.26 17.53
CA PRO A 136 12.81 5.03 16.37
C PRO A 136 12.76 4.12 15.13
N PRO A 137 11.84 4.40 14.19
CA PRO A 137 11.87 3.76 12.89
C PRO A 137 13.21 4.00 12.21
N LYS A 138 13.64 3.06 11.39
CA LYS A 138 14.87 3.19 10.60
C LYS A 138 14.70 2.69 9.18
N LEU A 139 15.41 3.28 8.24
CA LEU A 139 15.57 2.80 6.88
C LEU A 139 16.98 2.29 6.70
N VAL A 140 17.13 1.03 6.29
CA VAL A 140 18.44 0.38 6.14
C VAL A 140 18.66 0.05 4.67
N LYS A 141 19.82 0.47 4.14
CA LYS A 141 20.27 0.18 2.79
C LYS A 141 21.30 -0.95 2.81
N PHE A 142 21.08 -1.97 1.99
CA PHE A 142 21.99 -3.12 1.80
C PHE A 142 22.54 -3.15 0.39
N ASP A 143 23.78 -3.59 0.26
CA ASP A 143 24.38 -4.05 -0.99
C ASP A 143 24.02 -5.53 -1.19
N LEU A 144 23.25 -5.83 -2.22
CA LEU A 144 22.82 -7.21 -2.50
C LEU A 144 23.94 -8.11 -3.03
N SER A 145 25.07 -7.53 -3.48
CA SER A 145 26.23 -8.34 -3.94
C SER A 145 26.93 -9.06 -2.79
N ASN A 146 26.83 -8.54 -1.57
CA ASN A 146 27.53 -9.07 -0.39
C ASN A 146 26.66 -9.10 0.89
N ASN A 147 25.42 -8.63 0.83
CA ASN A 147 24.45 -8.52 1.92
C ASN A 147 24.89 -7.61 3.08
N HIS A 148 25.83 -6.70 2.84
CA HIS A 148 26.29 -5.78 3.87
C HIS A 148 25.46 -4.51 3.93
N VAL A 149 25.32 -3.97 5.16
CA VAL A 149 24.71 -2.67 5.37
C VAL A 149 25.61 -1.58 4.80
N ILE A 150 25.08 -0.81 3.83
CA ILE A 150 25.76 0.38 3.31
C ILE A 150 25.50 1.58 4.22
N ARG A 151 24.24 1.77 4.64
CA ARG A 151 23.84 2.92 5.45
C ARG A 151 22.54 2.66 6.20
N GLN A 152 22.41 3.33 7.35
CA GLN A 152 21.17 3.40 8.12
C GLN A 152 20.78 4.87 8.30
N TYR A 153 19.46 5.12 8.26
CA TYR A 153 18.85 6.40 8.55
C TYR A 153 17.84 6.18 9.67
N ASP A 154 17.88 6.99 10.71
CA ASP A 154 16.86 6.98 11.75
C ASP A 154 15.91 8.18 11.61
N PHE A 155 14.74 8.06 12.19
CA PHE A 155 13.72 9.09 12.15
C PHE A 155 13.45 9.69 13.53
N LYS A 156 14.43 9.59 14.44
CA LYS A 156 14.33 10.18 15.78
C LYS A 156 14.12 11.69 15.68
N GLY A 157 13.10 12.19 16.37
CA GLY A 157 12.72 13.60 16.33
C GLY A 157 11.98 14.04 15.05
N VAL A 158 11.87 13.17 14.05
CA VAL A 158 11.08 13.42 12.84
C VAL A 158 9.65 12.90 13.00
N VAL A 159 9.49 11.69 13.53
CA VAL A 159 8.20 11.07 13.78
C VAL A 159 7.98 10.83 15.28
N SER A 160 6.73 10.89 15.71
CA SER A 160 6.31 10.65 17.09
C SER A 160 5.96 9.19 17.34
N ALA A 161 5.70 8.85 18.61
CA ALA A 161 5.24 7.52 18.98
C ALA A 161 3.84 7.16 18.43
N LYS A 162 3.08 8.12 17.93
CA LYS A 162 1.74 7.91 17.34
C LYS A 162 1.80 7.74 15.82
N ASP A 163 2.95 8.02 15.22
CA ASP A 163 3.18 7.87 13.79
C ASP A 163 3.50 6.41 13.45
N SER A 164 3.22 6.01 12.22
CA SER A 164 3.47 4.67 11.71
C SER A 164 3.97 4.79 10.27
N LEU A 165 5.30 4.78 10.09
CA LEU A 165 5.87 4.75 8.75
C LEU A 165 5.51 3.42 8.09
N ASN A 166 4.93 3.49 6.90
CA ASN A 166 4.33 2.33 6.25
C ASN A 166 5.09 1.86 5.02
N ASP A 167 5.26 2.71 4.01
CA ASP A 167 5.90 2.31 2.76
C ASP A 167 6.96 3.33 2.33
N VAL A 168 7.85 2.96 1.40
CA VAL A 168 9.00 3.77 0.96
C VAL A 168 9.24 3.66 -0.53
N ARG A 169 9.58 4.78 -1.17
CA ARG A 169 10.10 4.82 -2.54
C ARG A 169 11.40 5.59 -2.59
N ILE A 170 12.36 5.07 -3.32
CA ILE A 170 13.72 5.61 -3.43
C ILE A 170 13.89 6.31 -4.78
N ASP A 171 14.17 7.59 -4.71
CA ASP A 171 14.54 8.43 -5.85
C ASP A 171 16.07 8.46 -5.97
N THR A 172 16.62 7.49 -6.68
CA THR A 172 18.08 7.40 -6.90
C THR A 172 18.59 8.51 -7.83
N VAL A 173 17.71 9.12 -8.62
CA VAL A 173 18.07 10.21 -9.56
C VAL A 173 18.41 11.47 -8.79
N HIS A 174 17.65 11.80 -7.76
CA HIS A 174 17.83 13.03 -7.00
C HIS A 174 18.41 12.80 -5.59
N GLY A 175 18.60 11.56 -5.16
CA GLY A 175 19.15 11.22 -3.86
C GLY A 175 18.18 11.43 -2.68
N TYR A 176 16.91 11.08 -2.87
CA TYR A 176 15.87 11.20 -1.84
C TYR A 176 15.12 9.88 -1.62
N ALA A 177 14.53 9.75 -0.44
CA ALA A 177 13.50 8.75 -0.17
C ALA A 177 12.22 9.45 0.27
N TYR A 178 11.08 8.90 -0.17
CA TYR A 178 9.74 9.34 0.21
C TYR A 178 9.04 8.20 0.93
N LEU A 179 8.50 8.51 2.11
CA LEU A 179 7.81 7.52 2.94
C LEU A 179 6.40 8.00 3.27
N THR A 180 5.49 7.07 3.43
CA THR A 180 4.14 7.34 3.94
C THR A 180 4.08 7.12 5.44
N ASN A 181 3.25 7.92 6.11
CA ASN A 181 2.92 7.78 7.52
C ASN A 181 1.43 7.48 7.65
N ALA A 182 1.12 6.23 7.94
CA ALA A 182 -0.24 5.71 8.05
C ALA A 182 -0.88 5.95 9.44
N GLY A 183 -0.09 6.46 10.39
CA GLY A 183 -0.53 6.72 11.76
C GLY A 183 -0.92 8.18 12.03
N ASN A 184 -1.38 8.44 13.23
CA ASN A 184 -1.67 9.76 13.79
C ASN A 184 -2.56 10.63 12.87
N LYS A 185 -2.00 11.71 12.33
CA LYS A 185 -2.66 12.64 11.40
C LYS A 185 -2.37 12.34 9.94
N GLY A 186 -1.55 11.33 9.65
CA GLY A 186 -1.04 11.11 8.30
C GLY A 186 -0.04 12.18 7.86
N SER A 187 0.91 11.81 7.04
CA SER A 187 1.88 12.70 6.42
C SER A 187 2.69 11.98 5.35
N LEU A 188 3.49 12.70 4.61
CA LEU A 188 4.65 12.15 3.91
C LEU A 188 5.92 12.48 4.70
N VAL A 189 6.94 11.63 4.59
CA VAL A 189 8.30 11.93 5.08
C VAL A 189 9.23 12.02 3.89
N VAL A 190 10.00 13.10 3.83
CA VAL A 190 11.03 13.35 2.82
C VAL A 190 12.39 13.23 3.49
N LEU A 191 13.20 12.28 3.03
CA LEU A 191 14.53 12.01 3.51
C LEU A 191 15.56 12.35 2.43
N ASP A 192 16.49 13.23 2.72
CA ASP A 192 17.69 13.47 1.92
C ASP A 192 18.70 12.35 2.18
N LEU A 193 18.97 11.51 1.20
CA LEU A 193 19.87 10.37 1.32
C LEU A 193 21.35 10.76 1.43
N THR A 194 21.72 11.97 1.04
CA THR A 194 23.09 12.48 1.15
C THR A 194 23.37 12.94 2.56
N THR A 195 22.51 13.80 3.10
CA THR A 195 22.71 14.43 4.41
C THR A 195 22.16 13.56 5.55
N GLY A 196 21.14 12.73 5.30
CA GLY A 196 20.38 11.99 6.30
C GLY A 196 19.29 12.84 6.98
N ASN A 197 19.10 14.09 6.56
CA ASN A 197 18.05 14.95 7.10
C ASN A 197 16.67 14.50 6.59
N ALA A 198 15.71 14.37 7.49
CA ALA A 198 14.34 14.03 7.16
C ALA A 198 13.36 15.05 7.74
N ARG A 199 12.21 15.20 7.10
CA ARG A 199 11.11 16.03 7.59
C ARG A 199 9.75 15.45 7.22
N GLN A 200 8.76 15.63 8.08
CA GLN A 200 7.36 15.42 7.73
C GLN A 200 6.82 16.59 6.93
N VAL A 201 5.97 16.30 5.96
CA VAL A 201 5.23 17.28 5.15
C VAL A 201 3.80 16.84 4.96
N LEU A 202 2.90 17.77 4.66
CA LEU A 202 1.47 17.53 4.48
C LEU A 202 0.85 16.85 5.71
N VAL A 203 1.24 17.27 6.91
CA VAL A 203 0.75 16.68 8.17
C VAL A 203 -0.73 17.02 8.36
N GLY A 204 -1.59 16.02 8.35
CA GLY A 204 -3.04 16.17 8.48
C GLY A 204 -3.70 16.85 7.27
N ASP A 205 -3.02 16.92 6.14
CA ASP A 205 -3.60 17.41 4.89
C ASP A 205 -4.64 16.40 4.37
N ARG A 206 -5.65 16.91 3.65
CA ARG A 206 -6.72 16.06 3.05
C ARG A 206 -6.17 14.97 2.10
N SER A 207 -4.93 15.11 1.64
CA SER A 207 -4.30 14.14 0.76
C SER A 207 -3.58 13.02 1.51
N THR A 208 -3.27 13.23 2.78
CA THR A 208 -2.57 12.27 3.65
C THR A 208 -3.44 11.75 4.78
N PHE A 209 -4.53 12.43 5.10
CA PHE A 209 -5.49 12.06 6.12
C PHE A 209 -6.75 11.49 5.46
N ALA A 210 -7.12 10.26 5.82
CA ALA A 210 -8.30 9.59 5.26
C ALA A 210 -9.59 10.38 5.54
N ASP A 211 -10.45 10.50 4.54
CA ASP A 211 -11.75 11.14 4.69
C ASP A 211 -12.59 10.37 5.72
N PRO A 212 -12.96 10.97 6.86
CA PRO A 212 -13.68 10.27 7.92
C PRO A 212 -15.12 9.87 7.53
N LYS A 213 -15.59 10.28 6.37
CA LYS A 213 -16.88 9.86 5.79
C LYS A 213 -16.77 8.62 4.92
N GLN A 214 -15.55 8.20 4.59
CA GLN A 214 -15.27 7.00 3.82
C GLN A 214 -14.71 5.92 4.71
N HIS A 215 -15.04 4.68 4.42
CA HIS A 215 -14.64 3.54 5.22
C HIS A 215 -14.24 2.38 4.30
N LEU A 216 -13.38 1.52 4.81
CA LEU A 216 -13.15 0.22 4.21
C LEU A 216 -14.42 -0.63 4.37
N MET A 217 -14.92 -1.18 3.28
CA MET A 217 -16.14 -1.96 3.28
C MET A 217 -15.85 -3.46 3.14
N PHE A 218 -16.65 -4.26 3.81
CA PHE A 218 -16.73 -5.71 3.59
C PHE A 218 -18.12 -6.05 3.07
N GLY A 219 -18.26 -6.17 1.76
CA GLY A 219 -19.57 -6.18 1.13
C GLY A 219 -20.30 -4.86 1.37
N GLU A 220 -21.48 -4.91 1.99
CA GLU A 220 -22.29 -3.72 2.33
C GLU A 220 -22.02 -3.19 3.75
N GLU A 221 -21.17 -3.87 4.54
CA GLU A 221 -20.89 -3.51 5.93
C GLU A 221 -19.55 -2.77 6.08
N ILE A 222 -19.49 -1.85 7.04
CA ILE A 222 -18.20 -1.24 7.43
C ILE A 222 -17.31 -2.30 8.06
N ALA A 223 -16.07 -2.39 7.57
CA ALA A 223 -15.08 -3.30 8.13
C ALA A 223 -14.67 -2.86 9.54
N LEU A 224 -14.97 -3.68 10.51
CA LEU A 224 -14.61 -3.43 11.91
C LEU A 224 -13.40 -4.24 12.32
N ARG A 225 -12.48 -3.63 13.05
CA ARG A 225 -11.39 -4.34 13.73
C ARG A 225 -11.97 -5.33 14.75
N ARG A 226 -11.14 -6.28 15.19
CA ARG A 226 -11.57 -7.30 16.16
C ARG A 226 -12.05 -6.72 17.48
N ASP A 227 -11.58 -5.54 17.88
CA ASP A 227 -12.05 -4.80 19.05
C ASP A 227 -13.35 -4.01 18.83
N GLY A 228 -13.88 -4.04 17.61
CA GLY A 228 -15.11 -3.35 17.20
C GLY A 228 -14.92 -1.91 16.76
N SER A 229 -13.70 -1.40 16.73
CA SER A 229 -13.42 -0.05 16.23
C SER A 229 -13.44 -0.02 14.70
N VAL A 230 -13.81 1.14 14.14
CA VAL A 230 -13.67 1.43 12.72
C VAL A 230 -12.19 1.62 12.40
N THR A 231 -11.74 1.05 11.30
CA THR A 231 -10.36 1.22 10.84
C THR A 231 -10.20 2.62 10.24
N ALA A 232 -9.23 3.37 10.73
CA ALA A 232 -8.76 4.62 10.13
C ALA A 232 -7.25 4.51 9.94
N VAL A 233 -6.82 4.41 8.68
CA VAL A 233 -5.41 4.32 8.29
C VAL A 233 -5.14 5.43 7.29
N GLN A 234 -4.14 6.25 7.63
CA GLN A 234 -3.82 7.46 6.88
C GLN A 234 -2.98 7.15 5.64
N ALA A 235 -2.07 8.06 5.23
CA ALA A 235 -1.21 7.88 4.06
C ALA A 235 -0.47 6.54 4.11
N ASP A 236 -0.73 5.68 3.13
CA ASP A 236 -0.34 4.26 3.08
C ASP A 236 0.32 3.92 1.74
N GLY A 237 -0.47 3.63 0.71
CA GLY A 237 0.02 3.29 -0.61
C GLY A 237 0.81 4.43 -1.26
N ILE A 238 1.97 4.12 -1.85
CA ILE A 238 2.88 5.08 -2.46
C ILE A 238 3.54 4.48 -3.71
N ALA A 239 3.69 5.28 -4.77
CA ALA A 239 4.45 4.92 -5.96
C ALA A 239 5.19 6.13 -6.52
N LEU A 240 6.38 5.91 -7.07
CA LEU A 240 7.18 6.93 -7.73
C LEU A 240 7.11 6.70 -9.24
N SER A 241 6.92 7.79 -10.02
CA SER A 241 6.95 7.67 -11.47
C SER A 241 8.33 7.24 -11.98
N PRO A 242 8.44 6.56 -13.14
CA PRO A 242 9.70 6.03 -13.66
C PRO A 242 10.79 7.10 -13.88
N ASP A 243 10.37 8.33 -14.15
CA ASP A 243 11.23 9.51 -14.31
C ASP A 243 11.48 10.27 -12.99
N ALA A 244 11.01 9.72 -11.89
CA ALA A 244 11.11 10.28 -10.54
C ALA A 244 10.51 11.69 -10.38
N ARG A 245 9.68 12.17 -11.32
CA ARG A 245 9.07 13.51 -11.24
C ARG A 245 7.83 13.58 -10.39
N TRP A 246 7.09 12.48 -10.24
CA TRP A 246 5.82 12.44 -9.54
C TRP A 246 5.79 11.37 -8.47
N LEU A 247 5.34 11.75 -7.27
CA LEU A 247 4.99 10.83 -6.20
C LEU A 247 3.48 10.68 -6.17
N TYR A 248 2.98 9.46 -6.36
CA TYR A 248 1.58 9.06 -6.21
C TYR A 248 1.39 8.46 -4.83
N TYR A 249 0.31 8.83 -4.15
CA TYR A 249 0.04 8.31 -2.82
C TYR A 249 -1.44 8.41 -2.47
N ARG A 250 -1.83 7.73 -1.41
CA ARG A 250 -3.21 7.74 -0.91
C ARG A 250 -3.30 7.31 0.56
N PRO A 251 -4.33 7.75 1.31
CA PRO A 251 -4.76 7.09 2.55
C PRO A 251 -5.33 5.70 2.26
N LEU A 252 -5.19 4.74 3.19
CA LEU A 252 -5.73 3.39 2.97
C LEU A 252 -7.26 3.35 3.07
N THR A 253 -7.84 4.06 4.04
CA THR A 253 -9.27 3.92 4.36
C THR A 253 -10.18 4.94 3.67
N ASP A 254 -9.77 5.48 2.55
CA ASP A 254 -10.64 6.20 1.61
C ASP A 254 -10.32 5.81 0.15
N HIS A 255 -11.09 6.31 -0.81
CA HIS A 255 -10.94 5.98 -2.22
C HIS A 255 -10.19 7.06 -3.02
N ASN A 256 -9.64 8.08 -2.35
CA ASN A 256 -9.02 9.22 -3.00
C ASN A 256 -7.56 8.94 -3.37
N TYR A 257 -7.17 9.40 -4.55
CA TYR A 257 -5.79 9.31 -5.06
C TYR A 257 -5.22 10.69 -5.30
N TRP A 258 -3.94 10.82 -5.00
CA TRP A 258 -3.22 12.08 -5.06
C TRP A 258 -1.85 11.90 -5.68
N ARG A 259 -1.31 12.98 -6.24
CA ARG A 259 0.10 13.05 -6.59
C ARG A 259 0.66 14.44 -6.31
N VAL A 260 1.97 14.50 -6.20
CA VAL A 260 2.71 15.75 -6.03
C VAL A 260 4.05 15.65 -6.76
N ALA A 261 4.51 16.76 -7.35
CA ALA A 261 5.82 16.79 -7.97
C ALA A 261 6.91 16.61 -6.91
N THR A 262 7.86 15.72 -7.15
CA THR A 262 8.94 15.43 -6.22
C THR A 262 9.86 16.65 -5.99
N SER A 263 10.01 17.51 -7.00
CA SER A 263 10.71 18.80 -6.86
C SER A 263 10.07 19.72 -5.82
N VAL A 264 8.74 19.69 -5.68
CA VAL A 264 7.98 20.42 -4.67
C VAL A 264 8.24 19.82 -3.29
N LEU A 265 8.25 18.49 -3.18
CA LEU A 265 8.54 17.81 -1.91
C LEU A 265 9.98 18.08 -1.42
N ARG A 266 10.94 18.21 -2.33
CA ARG A 266 12.35 18.49 -1.99
C ARG A 266 12.61 19.95 -1.62
N ASP A 267 11.75 20.88 -1.97
CA ASP A 267 11.94 22.29 -1.62
C ASP A 267 11.60 22.56 -0.14
N ALA A 268 12.64 22.57 0.69
CA ALA A 268 12.51 22.79 2.12
C ALA A 268 12.07 24.22 2.51
N ARG A 269 12.00 25.16 1.55
CA ARG A 269 11.53 26.54 1.80
C ARG A 269 10.03 26.65 1.80
N LEU A 270 9.33 25.67 1.19
CA LEU A 270 7.86 25.67 1.13
C LEU A 270 7.30 25.26 2.49
N SER A 271 6.35 26.02 2.98
CA SER A 271 5.50 25.64 4.09
C SER A 271 4.52 24.51 3.67
N ASP A 272 3.97 23.76 4.63
CA ASP A 272 2.96 22.74 4.36
C ASP A 272 1.74 23.31 3.62
N ALA A 273 1.32 24.53 3.94
CA ALA A 273 0.21 25.20 3.27
C ALA A 273 0.49 25.56 1.79
N GLU A 274 1.74 25.91 1.47
CA GLU A 274 2.15 26.15 0.07
C GLU A 274 2.30 24.84 -0.70
N LEU A 275 2.80 23.80 -0.04
CA LEU A 275 2.97 22.47 -0.56
C LEU A 275 1.60 21.85 -0.89
N ALA A 276 0.63 21.96 0.02
CA ALA A 276 -0.74 21.47 -0.16
C ALA A 276 -1.43 22.05 -1.39
N LYS A 277 -1.15 23.30 -1.76
CA LYS A 277 -1.69 23.93 -2.98
C LYS A 277 -1.15 23.33 -4.27
N LYS A 278 -0.05 22.58 -4.20
CA LYS A 278 0.62 21.94 -5.34
C LYS A 278 0.32 20.43 -5.44
N VAL A 279 -0.47 19.91 -4.50
CA VAL A 279 -0.97 18.55 -4.56
C VAL A 279 -2.10 18.43 -5.56
N GLU A 280 -2.05 17.45 -6.44
CA GLU A 280 -3.06 17.18 -7.45
C GLU A 280 -3.98 16.04 -7.04
N TYR A 281 -5.29 16.27 -7.10
CA TYR A 281 -6.32 15.27 -6.87
C TYR A 281 -6.61 14.50 -8.16
N LEU A 282 -6.39 13.19 -8.12
CA LEU A 282 -6.53 12.30 -9.28
C LEU A 282 -7.90 11.59 -9.37
N GLY A 283 -8.83 11.94 -8.49
CA GLY A 283 -10.14 11.30 -8.39
C GLY A 283 -10.18 10.17 -7.39
N SER A 284 -11.36 9.56 -7.26
CA SER A 284 -11.59 8.36 -6.46
C SER A 284 -11.49 7.12 -7.35
N SER A 285 -10.97 6.02 -6.78
CA SER A 285 -10.87 4.72 -7.44
C SER A 285 -10.97 3.61 -6.38
N VAL A 286 -10.37 2.46 -6.61
CA VAL A 286 -10.40 1.34 -5.68
C VAL A 286 -9.68 1.66 -4.36
N LEU A 287 -10.06 1.02 -3.28
CA LEU A 287 -9.38 1.12 -2.01
C LEU A 287 -8.18 0.14 -2.00
N SER A 288 -6.97 0.68 -1.86
CA SER A 288 -5.73 -0.09 -1.96
C SER A 288 -4.76 0.23 -0.82
N GLY A 289 -4.08 -0.78 -0.28
CA GLY A 289 -2.94 -0.60 0.61
C GLY A 289 -1.70 -0.19 -0.19
N GLY A 290 -0.97 -1.14 -0.75
CA GLY A 290 0.23 -0.88 -1.52
C GLY A 290 -0.05 -0.38 -2.94
N LEU A 291 0.91 0.34 -3.50
CA LEU A 291 0.93 0.81 -4.89
C LEU A 291 2.31 0.58 -5.50
N ILE A 292 2.36 0.26 -6.79
CA ILE A 292 3.61 0.25 -7.56
C ILE A 292 3.36 0.77 -8.97
N MET A 293 4.37 1.40 -9.58
CA MET A 293 4.28 1.87 -10.97
C MET A 293 5.33 1.16 -11.82
N ASP A 294 4.91 0.68 -12.98
CA ASP A 294 5.80 0.06 -13.96
C ASP A 294 6.59 1.09 -14.79
N GLY A 295 7.51 0.60 -15.63
CA GLY A 295 8.33 1.44 -16.49
C GLY A 295 7.56 2.27 -17.51
N ASN A 296 6.33 1.90 -17.85
CA ASN A 296 5.45 2.59 -18.80
C ASN A 296 4.53 3.63 -18.12
N GLY A 297 4.56 3.71 -16.79
CA GLY A 297 3.72 4.64 -16.02
C GLY A 297 2.34 4.08 -15.68
N THR A 298 2.12 2.78 -15.81
CA THR A 298 0.93 2.10 -15.30
C THR A 298 1.07 1.88 -13.80
N LEU A 299 0.11 2.35 -13.03
CA LEU A 299 0.07 2.11 -11.60
C LEU A 299 -0.71 0.82 -11.31
N TYR A 300 -0.20 -0.02 -10.41
CA TYR A 300 -0.87 -1.22 -9.93
C TYR A 300 -1.14 -1.10 -8.44
N GLY A 301 -2.27 -1.69 -8.00
CA GLY A 301 -2.67 -1.75 -6.60
C GLY A 301 -3.68 -2.86 -6.34
N GLY A 302 -3.80 -3.30 -5.09
CA GLY A 302 -4.85 -4.25 -4.70
C GLY A 302 -6.19 -3.52 -4.54
N ASP A 303 -7.26 -4.08 -5.09
CA ASP A 303 -8.63 -3.71 -4.71
C ASP A 303 -9.04 -4.58 -3.52
N LEU A 304 -8.89 -4.02 -2.33
CA LEU A 304 -9.05 -4.76 -1.08
C LEU A 304 -10.50 -5.17 -0.83
N GLU A 305 -11.45 -4.38 -1.32
CA GLU A 305 -12.89 -4.64 -1.16
C GLU A 305 -13.37 -5.76 -2.09
N HIS A 306 -12.78 -5.88 -3.28
CA HIS A 306 -13.16 -6.87 -4.28
C HIS A 306 -12.14 -8.02 -4.44
N ARG A 307 -11.04 -8.00 -3.68
CA ARG A 307 -9.96 -9.02 -3.71
C ARG A 307 -9.39 -9.25 -5.10
N THR A 308 -9.10 -8.16 -5.79
CA THR A 308 -8.47 -8.18 -7.10
C THR A 308 -7.21 -7.32 -7.11
N VAL A 309 -6.41 -7.43 -8.15
CA VAL A 309 -5.37 -6.47 -8.47
C VAL A 309 -5.82 -5.66 -9.67
N VAL A 310 -5.69 -4.35 -9.59
CA VAL A 310 -6.08 -3.43 -10.66
C VAL A 310 -4.87 -2.74 -11.26
N SER A 311 -4.96 -2.40 -12.55
CA SER A 311 -4.12 -1.41 -13.21
C SER A 311 -4.86 -0.08 -13.24
N LEU A 312 -4.16 1.02 -12.97
CA LEU A 312 -4.70 2.37 -12.98
C LEU A 312 -3.87 3.22 -13.94
N THR A 313 -4.55 3.91 -14.84
CA THR A 313 -3.93 4.79 -15.84
C THR A 313 -4.50 6.20 -15.74
N LEU A 314 -3.68 7.20 -16.01
CA LEU A 314 -4.14 8.58 -16.07
C LEU A 314 -4.90 8.83 -17.38
N THR A 315 -6.09 9.44 -17.27
CA THR A 315 -6.85 9.97 -18.41
C THR A 315 -6.30 11.33 -18.84
N SER A 316 -6.75 11.82 -19.99
CA SER A 316 -6.46 13.18 -20.47
C SER A 316 -6.92 14.29 -19.51
N GLU A 317 -7.90 13.99 -18.65
CA GLU A 317 -8.42 14.91 -17.63
C GLU A 317 -7.64 14.83 -16.30
N ASN A 318 -6.50 14.13 -16.31
CA ASN A 318 -5.68 13.93 -15.12
C ASN A 318 -6.43 13.20 -13.99
N LYS A 319 -7.25 12.20 -14.34
CA LYS A 319 -7.96 11.33 -13.43
C LYS A 319 -7.49 9.89 -13.58
N LEU A 320 -7.48 9.13 -12.52
CA LEU A 320 -7.19 7.69 -12.58
C LEU A 320 -8.42 6.91 -13.03
N ARG A 321 -8.20 6.00 -13.96
CA ARG A 321 -9.16 4.97 -14.36
C ARG A 321 -8.58 3.62 -14.00
N SER A 322 -9.31 2.85 -13.19
CA SER A 322 -8.95 1.47 -12.86
C SER A 322 -9.54 0.46 -13.86
N LYS A 323 -8.81 -0.62 -14.02
CA LYS A 323 -9.25 -1.82 -14.73
C LYS A 323 -8.74 -3.04 -13.96
N VAL A 324 -9.57 -4.06 -13.77
CA VAL A 324 -9.14 -5.32 -13.18
C VAL A 324 -8.01 -5.90 -14.04
N PHE A 325 -6.86 -6.13 -13.41
CA PHE A 325 -5.69 -6.75 -14.02
C PHE A 325 -5.66 -8.24 -13.73
N VAL A 326 -5.89 -8.62 -12.47
CA VAL A 326 -5.96 -10.01 -12.05
C VAL A 326 -7.10 -10.17 -11.04
N SER A 327 -7.88 -11.25 -11.20
CA SER A 327 -8.94 -11.64 -10.27
C SER A 327 -8.84 -13.14 -10.02
N ASP A 328 -8.60 -13.53 -8.78
CA ASP A 328 -8.68 -14.92 -8.34
C ASP A 328 -9.18 -14.93 -6.89
N PRO A 329 -10.51 -14.95 -6.69
CA PRO A 329 -11.10 -14.84 -5.36
C PRO A 329 -10.82 -16.06 -4.46
N THR A 330 -10.24 -17.14 -5.02
CA THR A 330 -9.82 -18.32 -4.27
C THR A 330 -8.40 -18.20 -3.73
N LYS A 331 -7.60 -17.29 -4.30
CA LYS A 331 -6.21 -17.06 -3.93
C LYS A 331 -5.98 -15.70 -3.27
N LEU A 332 -6.56 -14.64 -3.83
CA LEU A 332 -6.37 -13.28 -3.33
C LEU A 332 -7.34 -12.97 -2.18
N SER A 333 -6.79 -12.44 -1.11
CA SER A 333 -7.52 -11.91 0.03
C SER A 333 -7.21 -10.43 0.24
N TRP A 334 -5.93 -10.10 0.45
CA TRP A 334 -5.47 -8.74 0.72
C TRP A 334 -4.12 -8.51 0.04
N ALA A 335 -4.16 -8.18 -1.25
CA ALA A 335 -2.97 -7.85 -2.03
C ALA A 335 -2.39 -6.51 -1.55
N ASP A 336 -1.29 -6.51 -0.84
CA ASP A 336 -0.74 -5.37 -0.10
C ASP A 336 0.62 -4.91 -0.63
N GLY A 337 1.66 -5.74 -0.53
CA GLY A 337 3.00 -5.43 -1.01
C GLY A 337 3.18 -5.79 -2.48
N PHE A 338 3.93 -4.95 -3.21
CA PHE A 338 4.20 -5.18 -4.63
C PHE A 338 5.68 -4.97 -4.98
N ALA A 339 6.18 -5.78 -5.93
CA ALA A 339 7.47 -5.59 -6.57
C ALA A 339 7.38 -5.92 -8.07
N ILE A 340 8.23 -5.31 -8.88
CA ILE A 340 8.31 -5.61 -10.33
C ILE A 340 9.74 -6.04 -10.64
N SER A 341 9.90 -7.24 -11.24
CA SER A 341 11.18 -7.74 -11.71
C SER A 341 10.97 -8.77 -12.80
N GLY A 342 11.87 -8.82 -13.79
CA GLY A 342 11.87 -9.85 -14.84
C GLY A 342 10.60 -9.90 -15.70
N GLY A 343 9.85 -8.80 -15.81
CA GLY A 343 8.57 -8.74 -16.53
C GLY A 343 7.39 -9.34 -15.75
N TYR A 344 7.52 -9.49 -14.43
CA TYR A 344 6.46 -9.95 -13.52
C TYR A 344 6.14 -8.90 -12.47
N LEU A 345 4.86 -8.79 -12.14
CA LEU A 345 4.37 -8.18 -10.91
C LEU A 345 4.33 -9.26 -9.81
N TYR A 346 5.10 -9.05 -8.76
CA TYR A 346 5.05 -9.85 -7.54
C TYR A 346 4.09 -9.22 -6.56
N ILE A 347 3.33 -10.04 -5.85
CA ILE A 347 2.24 -9.63 -4.97
C ILE A 347 2.40 -10.35 -3.64
N ALA A 348 2.50 -9.60 -2.55
CA ALA A 348 2.38 -10.13 -1.20
C ALA A 348 0.90 -10.08 -0.78
N ASP A 349 0.27 -11.24 -0.63
CA ASP A 349 -1.08 -11.34 -0.09
C ASP A 349 -1.02 -11.58 1.42
N SER A 350 -1.40 -10.55 2.18
CA SER A 350 -1.23 -10.48 3.63
C SER A 350 -2.42 -11.03 4.44
N HIS A 351 -3.49 -11.46 3.79
CA HIS A 351 -4.69 -12.03 4.44
C HIS A 351 -5.24 -11.20 5.62
N LEU A 352 -5.17 -9.86 5.54
CA LEU A 352 -5.61 -9.01 6.66
C LEU A 352 -7.11 -9.10 6.94
N TRP A 353 -7.95 -9.46 5.93
CA TRP A 353 -9.36 -9.72 6.15
C TRP A 353 -9.59 -10.78 7.22
N GLU A 354 -8.79 -11.84 7.23
CA GLU A 354 -8.93 -12.99 8.13
C GLU A 354 -8.24 -12.77 9.49
N VAL A 355 -7.25 -11.89 9.58
CA VAL A 355 -6.42 -11.75 10.79
C VAL A 355 -6.69 -10.47 11.57
N ALA A 356 -7.08 -9.38 10.93
CA ALA A 356 -7.23 -8.08 11.56
C ALA A 356 -8.69 -7.66 11.81
N PHE A 357 -9.64 -8.21 11.04
CA PHE A 357 -11.04 -7.80 11.05
C PHE A 357 -11.98 -8.81 11.73
N LYS A 358 -13.16 -8.33 12.15
CA LYS A 358 -14.20 -9.14 12.80
C LYS A 358 -14.98 -10.03 11.85
N ASN A 359 -15.05 -9.62 10.59
CA ASN A 359 -15.76 -10.35 9.57
C ASN A 359 -15.14 -11.74 9.47
N ASN A 360 -15.76 -12.71 10.14
CA ASN A 360 -15.29 -14.09 10.29
C ASN A 360 -15.21 -14.81 8.94
N LEU A 361 -14.30 -14.35 8.08
CA LEU A 361 -13.94 -15.13 6.92
C LEU A 361 -13.20 -16.36 7.39
N PRO A 362 -13.64 -17.56 7.00
CA PRO A 362 -12.81 -18.73 7.19
C PRO A 362 -11.48 -18.46 6.51
N ARG A 363 -10.40 -18.67 7.20
CA ARG A 363 -9.07 -18.51 6.63
C ARG A 363 -8.94 -19.50 5.47
N SER A 364 -8.94 -18.96 4.27
CA SER A 364 -8.97 -19.76 3.02
C SER A 364 -7.58 -19.94 2.41
N GLY A 365 -6.50 -19.78 3.17
CA GLY A 365 -5.18 -19.90 2.58
C GLY A 365 -4.04 -19.56 3.51
N SER A 366 -2.87 -19.44 2.92
CA SER A 366 -1.61 -19.08 3.55
C SER A 366 -1.23 -17.68 3.11
N PHE A 367 -0.47 -16.96 3.92
CA PHE A 367 0.20 -15.73 3.50
C PHE A 367 1.08 -16.04 2.29
N THR A 368 0.78 -15.49 1.12
CA THR A 368 1.35 -16.02 -0.11
C THR A 368 1.99 -14.93 -0.94
N ILE A 369 3.20 -15.20 -1.43
CA ILE A 369 3.80 -14.44 -2.52
C ILE A 369 3.30 -15.06 -3.82
N PHE A 370 2.60 -14.26 -4.61
CA PHE A 370 2.24 -14.57 -5.97
C PHE A 370 3.10 -13.78 -6.95
N LYS A 371 3.17 -14.24 -8.19
CA LYS A 371 3.63 -13.44 -9.33
C LYS A 371 2.67 -13.60 -10.50
N VAL A 372 2.61 -12.57 -11.32
CA VAL A 372 1.80 -12.53 -12.52
C VAL A 372 2.56 -11.80 -13.63
N LYS A 373 2.51 -12.32 -14.85
CA LYS A 373 3.22 -11.73 -15.98
C LYS A 373 2.60 -10.38 -16.36
N LEU A 374 3.44 -9.37 -16.45
CA LEU A 374 3.03 -8.06 -16.96
C LEU A 374 2.82 -8.09 -18.49
N PRO A 375 1.98 -7.21 -19.06
CA PRO A 375 1.85 -7.05 -20.50
C PRO A 375 3.21 -6.79 -21.17
N SER A 376 3.37 -7.25 -22.43
CA SER A 376 4.62 -7.10 -23.17
C SER A 376 4.98 -5.61 -23.33
N GLY A 377 6.14 -5.21 -22.84
CA GLY A 377 6.62 -3.83 -22.82
C GLY A 377 7.04 -3.34 -21.45
N ASP A 378 6.61 -4.01 -20.39
CA ASP A 378 6.91 -3.68 -19.01
C ASP A 378 8.20 -4.42 -18.59
N ARG A 379 9.35 -3.74 -18.63
CA ARG A 379 10.64 -4.25 -18.16
C ARG A 379 11.22 -3.34 -17.09
#